data_1b2c8b4156bd3ff7cb90d0f0204a791a
#
_entry.id   1b2c8b4156bd3ff7cb90d0f0204a791a
#
_cell.length_a   1.000
_cell.length_b   1.000
_cell.length_c   1.000
_cell.angle_alpha   90.00
_cell.angle_beta   90.00
_cell.angle_gamma   90.00
#
_symmetry.space_group_name_H-M   'P 1'
#
loop_
_entity.id
_entity.type
_entity.pdbx_description
1 polymer ?
#
loop_
_entity_poly.entity_id
_entity_poly.type
_entity_poly.pdbx_seq_one_letter_code
_entity_poly.pdbx_strand_id
1 'polypeptide(L)'
;MLFAVSSDRVRRVALTVLLWCAFCVLTPLASLATGTVTLAWDPSPGTNIIANYNLYYGAASGTYTSSVSAGTATTVSISNLVEGTTYYFAATAVDTTGLESDYSTEVSALIAVKLTNQPPTLNSLANLTINESAGLQTVNLSGITSGATNESQTLMVTATSSNTGLIPTPAVNYASPNTTGSVSFTPVALAFGSATITVTINDGGTSNNIVSRTFTVTVNPVNQAPTLNALADLTINEGAGQQTVNLSGITSGATNESQTLAVTASSSNTGLIPTPTVTYTSPSATGSIRFTPAALAFGSAAITVTVNDGGTSNNVVSRTFTVTVNPVNQAPTLNTLANVTINEGAGLQTVNLSGITSGATNELDTLGVTATSSNPGLVPTPAVNYTSPNTTGSVTFTPVALAFGSATI
;
A
#
# COMPACT_ATOMS: atom_id res chain seq x y z
N MET A 1 -66.08 -28.62 5.88
CA MET A 1 -66.26 -29.92 5.24
C MET A 1 -67.22 -30.71 6.17
N LEU A 2 -68.36 -31.10 5.69
CA LEU A 2 -69.40 -31.76 6.54
C LEU A 2 -69.18 -33.26 6.50
N PHE A 3 -69.07 -33.90 7.66
CA PHE A 3 -69.10 -35.35 7.77
C PHE A 3 -70.56 -35.81 7.91
N ALA A 4 -71.00 -36.82 7.18
CA ALA A 4 -72.32 -37.47 7.39
C ALA A 4 -72.09 -38.74 8.18
N VAL A 5 -72.76 -38.86 9.33
CA VAL A 5 -72.89 -40.11 10.10
C VAL A 5 -74.15 -40.82 9.63
N SER A 6 -74.02 -42.06 9.13
CA SER A 6 -75.13 -42.78 8.49
C SER A 6 -75.91 -43.65 9.46
N SER A 7 -76.37 -43.12 10.56
CA SER A 7 -77.44 -43.75 11.32
C SER A 7 -78.52 -42.75 11.63
N ASP A 8 -79.76 -43.15 11.65
CA ASP A 8 -80.95 -42.30 11.91
C ASP A 8 -80.89 -41.46 13.19
N ARG A 9 -79.80 -41.52 13.95
CA ARG A 9 -79.68 -40.87 15.26
C ARG A 9 -78.57 -39.81 15.40
N VAL A 10 -77.60 -39.72 14.48
CA VAL A 10 -76.52 -38.69 14.53
C VAL A 10 -76.34 -38.09 13.15
N ARG A 11 -76.75 -36.83 13.00
CA ARG A 11 -76.77 -36.18 11.69
C ARG A 11 -75.59 -35.16 11.59
N ARG A 12 -74.55 -35.53 10.92
CA ARG A 12 -73.47 -34.68 10.39
C ARG A 12 -72.56 -34.00 11.44
N VAL A 13 -71.34 -34.40 11.48
CA VAL A 13 -70.17 -33.70 12.09
C VAL A 13 -69.45 -32.97 11.01
N ALA A 14 -69.17 -31.65 11.14
CA ALA A 14 -68.31 -30.90 10.27
C ALA A 14 -66.88 -30.90 10.85
N LEU A 15 -65.94 -31.29 10.08
CA LEU A 15 -64.49 -31.31 10.48
C LEU A 15 -63.75 -30.18 9.81
N THR A 16 -63.12 -29.32 10.60
CA THR A 16 -62.20 -28.29 10.11
C THR A 16 -60.79 -28.72 10.48
N VAL A 17 -59.89 -28.75 9.50
CA VAL A 17 -58.49 -29.10 9.69
C VAL A 17 -57.68 -27.83 9.92
N LEU A 18 -57.08 -27.68 11.11
CA LEU A 18 -56.10 -26.66 11.44
C LEU A 18 -54.70 -27.30 11.52
N LEU A 19 -53.82 -26.94 10.59
CA LEU A 19 -52.44 -27.46 10.55
C LEU A 19 -51.56 -26.63 11.47
N TRP A 20 -51.06 -27.20 12.55
CA TRP A 20 -50.04 -26.60 13.42
C TRP A 20 -48.81 -27.51 13.48
N CYS A 21 -47.64 -26.97 13.04
CA CYS A 21 -46.36 -27.63 13.24
C CYS A 21 -45.75 -27.20 14.58
N ALA A 22 -45.75 -28.08 15.57
CA ALA A 22 -45.07 -27.86 16.84
C ALA A 22 -43.79 -28.73 16.92
N PHE A 23 -42.68 -28.12 17.31
CA PHE A 23 -41.38 -28.74 17.50
C PHE A 23 -41.24 -29.38 18.87
N CYS A 24 -40.77 -30.61 18.92
CA CYS A 24 -40.15 -31.17 20.13
C CYS A 24 -38.82 -31.82 19.78
N VAL A 25 -37.76 -31.37 20.45
CA VAL A 25 -36.39 -31.90 20.34
C VAL A 25 -36.20 -33.01 21.33
N LEU A 26 -35.69 -34.19 20.93
CA LEU A 26 -34.79 -35.01 21.77
C LEU A 26 -34.23 -36.27 21.04
N THR A 27 -32.91 -36.28 20.90
CA THR A 27 -31.91 -37.37 20.89
C THR A 27 -31.93 -38.53 19.85
N PRO A 28 -30.75 -39.09 19.52
CA PRO A 28 -30.43 -39.67 18.24
C PRO A 28 -30.74 -41.18 18.16
N LEU A 29 -31.92 -41.48 17.85
CA LEU A 29 -32.33 -42.65 17.08
C LEU A 29 -32.92 -42.07 15.81
N ALA A 30 -32.71 -42.66 14.64
CA ALA A 30 -33.27 -42.20 13.39
C ALA A 30 -34.78 -41.98 13.54
N SER A 31 -35.16 -40.84 14.12
CA SER A 31 -36.52 -40.39 14.32
C SER A 31 -36.98 -39.90 12.96
N LEU A 32 -37.85 -40.61 12.30
CA LEU A 32 -38.67 -40.08 11.23
C LEU A 32 -39.23 -38.75 11.75
N ALA A 33 -39.01 -37.67 11.01
CA ALA A 33 -39.54 -36.37 11.36
C ALA A 33 -41.08 -36.52 11.45
N THR A 34 -41.67 -35.95 12.48
CA THR A 34 -43.09 -36.14 12.78
C THR A 34 -43.81 -34.80 12.92
N GLY A 35 -44.96 -34.72 12.31
CA GLY A 35 -45.85 -33.56 12.39
C GLY A 35 -47.05 -33.78 13.30
N THR A 36 -47.80 -32.71 13.53
CA THR A 36 -49.04 -32.71 14.30
C THR A 36 -50.18 -32.14 13.45
N VAL A 37 -51.32 -32.77 13.49
CA VAL A 37 -52.59 -32.27 12.91
C VAL A 37 -53.57 -32.07 14.00
N THR A 38 -54.21 -30.90 14.03
CA THR A 38 -55.37 -30.62 14.88
C THR A 38 -56.63 -30.70 14.03
N LEU A 39 -57.55 -31.50 14.45
CA LEU A 39 -58.86 -31.72 13.81
C LEU A 39 -59.97 -31.14 14.71
N ALA A 40 -60.97 -30.52 14.08
CA ALA A 40 -62.13 -29.98 14.76
C ALA A 40 -63.38 -30.37 13.98
N TRP A 41 -64.50 -30.60 14.70
CA TRP A 41 -65.76 -30.96 14.12
C TRP A 41 -66.92 -30.32 14.87
N ASP A 42 -68.06 -30.21 14.22
CA ASP A 42 -69.28 -29.77 14.85
C ASP A 42 -69.87 -30.86 15.78
N PRO A 43 -70.48 -30.51 16.93
CA PRO A 43 -71.13 -31.47 17.80
C PRO A 43 -72.19 -32.28 17.04
N SER A 44 -72.37 -33.56 17.42
CA SER A 44 -73.42 -34.38 16.86
C SER A 44 -74.76 -33.73 17.09
N PRO A 45 -75.59 -33.52 16.03
CA PRO A 45 -76.91 -32.83 16.15
C PRO A 45 -78.05 -33.67 16.72
N GLY A 46 -77.74 -34.88 17.22
CA GLY A 46 -78.78 -35.79 17.78
C GLY A 46 -79.25 -35.40 19.18
N THR A 47 -80.36 -36.04 19.61
CA THR A 47 -80.90 -35.86 20.97
C THR A 47 -80.16 -36.75 22.00
N ASN A 48 -79.30 -37.65 21.55
CA ASN A 48 -78.54 -38.52 22.43
C ASN A 48 -77.39 -37.73 23.09
N ILE A 49 -77.21 -38.02 24.37
CA ILE A 49 -76.04 -37.45 25.08
C ILE A 49 -74.81 -38.19 24.64
N ILE A 50 -73.87 -37.44 24.03
CA ILE A 50 -72.56 -38.00 23.56
C ILE A 50 -71.64 -38.16 24.76
N ALA A 51 -71.14 -39.36 24.98
CA ALA A 51 -70.15 -39.69 25.99
C ALA A 51 -68.72 -39.55 25.51
N ASN A 52 -68.47 -39.81 24.19
CA ASN A 52 -67.11 -39.73 23.62
C ASN A 52 -67.21 -39.55 22.11
N TYR A 53 -66.20 -38.90 21.57
CA TYR A 53 -65.79 -38.92 20.13
C TYR A 53 -64.53 -39.72 19.96
N ASN A 54 -64.51 -40.66 19.00
CA ASN A 54 -63.30 -41.36 18.57
C ASN A 54 -62.89 -40.82 17.20
N LEU A 55 -61.66 -40.46 17.08
CA LEU A 55 -61.05 -40.09 15.78
C LEU A 55 -60.13 -41.23 15.31
N TYR A 56 -60.44 -41.73 14.13
CA TYR A 56 -59.75 -42.80 13.47
C TYR A 56 -58.86 -42.23 12.35
N TYR A 57 -57.67 -42.77 12.17
CA TYR A 57 -56.72 -42.28 11.12
C TYR A 57 -55.84 -43.38 10.59
N GLY A 58 -55.36 -43.17 9.35
CA GLY A 58 -54.44 -44.08 8.67
C GLY A 58 -53.80 -43.43 7.44
N ALA A 59 -52.79 -44.07 6.87
CA ALA A 59 -52.06 -43.58 5.70
C ALA A 59 -52.72 -43.96 4.34
N ALA A 60 -53.89 -44.62 4.37
CA ALA A 60 -54.64 -44.98 3.16
C ALA A 60 -56.13 -44.67 3.37
N SER A 61 -56.77 -44.19 2.31
CA SER A 61 -58.23 -43.84 2.32
C SER A 61 -59.06 -45.04 2.70
N GLY A 62 -59.97 -44.85 3.59
CA GLY A 62 -60.87 -45.90 4.10
C GLY A 62 -60.20 -46.93 4.97
N THR A 63 -58.95 -46.86 5.28
CA THR A 63 -58.14 -47.77 6.09
C THR A 63 -57.58 -47.07 7.33
N TYR A 64 -58.20 -47.20 8.43
CA TYR A 64 -57.81 -46.56 9.70
C TYR A 64 -57.09 -47.58 10.58
N THR A 65 -55.78 -47.37 10.77
CA THR A 65 -54.92 -48.27 11.56
C THR A 65 -54.77 -47.80 13.01
N SER A 66 -55.21 -46.60 13.31
CA SER A 66 -55.02 -45.96 14.61
C SER A 66 -56.29 -45.18 14.99
N SER A 67 -56.51 -45.04 16.28
CA SER A 67 -57.60 -44.19 16.82
C SER A 67 -57.13 -43.43 18.04
N VAL A 68 -57.83 -42.32 18.35
CA VAL A 68 -57.65 -41.52 19.55
C VAL A 68 -58.97 -41.06 20.04
N SER A 69 -59.23 -41.23 21.37
CA SER A 69 -60.45 -40.75 22.03
C SER A 69 -60.30 -39.25 22.34
N ALA A 70 -61.27 -38.46 21.95
CA ALA A 70 -61.39 -37.03 22.25
C ALA A 70 -62.29 -36.72 23.46
N GLY A 71 -62.87 -37.72 24.13
CA GLY A 71 -63.89 -37.51 25.14
C GLY A 71 -65.06 -36.76 24.55
N THR A 72 -65.64 -35.80 25.28
CA THR A 72 -66.68 -34.92 24.77
C THR A 72 -66.20 -33.70 24.01
N ALA A 73 -64.87 -33.56 23.81
CA ALA A 73 -64.27 -32.45 23.07
C ALA A 73 -64.54 -32.60 21.56
N THR A 74 -64.74 -31.47 20.90
CA THR A 74 -64.99 -31.41 19.46
C THR A 74 -63.70 -31.05 18.71
N THR A 75 -62.54 -31.16 19.38
CA THR A 75 -61.22 -30.97 18.82
C THR A 75 -60.26 -31.99 19.38
N VAL A 76 -59.31 -32.45 18.56
CA VAL A 76 -58.22 -33.32 19.01
C VAL A 76 -56.94 -33.06 18.15
N SER A 77 -55.76 -33.09 18.79
CA SER A 77 -54.50 -33.01 18.12
C SER A 77 -53.84 -34.39 18.08
N ILE A 78 -53.44 -34.82 16.90
CA ILE A 78 -52.68 -36.04 16.68
C ILE A 78 -51.25 -35.68 16.36
N SER A 79 -50.30 -36.11 17.18
CA SER A 79 -48.86 -35.93 17.02
C SER A 79 -48.19 -37.21 16.53
N ASN A 80 -46.88 -37.10 16.20
CA ASN A 80 -46.05 -38.21 15.70
C ASN A 80 -46.52 -38.80 14.36
N LEU A 81 -47.17 -37.97 13.52
CA LEU A 81 -47.49 -38.34 12.15
C LEU A 81 -46.24 -38.17 11.25
N VAL A 82 -45.99 -39.12 10.38
CA VAL A 82 -44.81 -39.15 9.50
C VAL A 82 -44.86 -38.01 8.47
N GLU A 83 -43.89 -37.16 8.44
CA GLU A 83 -43.78 -36.09 7.44
C GLU A 83 -43.77 -36.66 6.00
N GLY A 84 -44.31 -35.90 5.05
CA GLY A 84 -44.45 -36.34 3.65
C GLY A 84 -45.58 -37.35 3.40
N THR A 85 -46.26 -37.78 4.43
CA THR A 85 -47.38 -38.77 4.35
C THR A 85 -48.70 -38.06 4.37
N THR A 86 -49.63 -38.47 3.50
CA THR A 86 -51.03 -38.07 3.57
C THR A 86 -51.77 -39.02 4.51
N TYR A 87 -52.34 -38.45 5.55
CA TYR A 87 -53.21 -39.19 6.48
C TYR A 87 -54.66 -38.86 6.18
N TYR A 88 -55.50 -39.88 6.39
CA TYR A 88 -56.90 -39.84 6.21
C TYR A 88 -57.62 -40.01 7.59
N PHE A 89 -58.64 -39.24 7.86
CA PHE A 89 -59.26 -39.14 9.16
C PHE A 89 -60.77 -39.26 9.05
N ALA A 90 -61.41 -39.99 9.98
CA ALA A 90 -62.83 -40.06 10.14
C ALA A 90 -63.19 -40.12 11.65
N ALA A 91 -64.26 -39.53 12.03
CA ALA A 91 -64.76 -39.52 13.41
C ALA A 91 -66.03 -40.33 13.60
N THR A 92 -66.16 -40.88 14.78
CA THR A 92 -67.46 -41.47 15.27
C THR A 92 -67.85 -40.77 16.53
N ALA A 93 -69.15 -40.85 16.87
CA ALA A 93 -69.73 -40.44 18.14
C ALA A 93 -70.22 -41.62 18.92
N VAL A 94 -69.89 -41.71 20.20
CA VAL A 94 -70.36 -42.79 21.11
C VAL A 94 -71.30 -42.16 22.12
N ASP A 95 -72.53 -42.70 22.26
CA ASP A 95 -73.51 -42.23 23.22
C ASP A 95 -73.27 -42.82 24.62
N THR A 96 -74.04 -42.35 25.61
CA THR A 96 -73.91 -42.79 27.02
C THR A 96 -74.31 -44.24 27.21
N THR A 97 -74.93 -44.91 26.22
CA THR A 97 -75.25 -46.35 26.25
C THR A 97 -74.12 -47.20 25.65
N GLY A 98 -73.11 -46.58 25.12
CA GLY A 98 -71.97 -47.24 24.50
C GLY A 98 -72.17 -47.57 23.00
N LEU A 99 -73.22 -47.06 22.37
CA LEU A 99 -73.50 -47.27 20.97
C LEU A 99 -72.63 -46.26 20.15
N GLU A 100 -71.84 -46.77 19.20
CA GLU A 100 -71.01 -45.98 18.31
C GLU A 100 -71.67 -45.77 16.95
N SER A 101 -71.53 -44.57 16.38
CA SER A 101 -72.07 -44.23 15.07
C SER A 101 -71.20 -44.78 13.94
N ASP A 102 -71.69 -44.76 12.71
CA ASP A 102 -70.88 -44.94 11.52
C ASP A 102 -69.85 -43.82 11.43
N TYR A 103 -68.78 -44.05 10.60
CA TYR A 103 -67.80 -43.05 10.31
C TYR A 103 -68.38 -41.80 9.66
N SER A 104 -67.82 -40.67 10.05
CA SER A 104 -68.07 -39.42 9.36
C SER A 104 -67.53 -39.45 7.90
N THR A 105 -67.81 -38.42 7.14
CA THR A 105 -67.09 -38.19 5.86
C THR A 105 -65.59 -38.08 6.12
N GLU A 106 -64.74 -38.81 5.37
CA GLU A 106 -63.34 -38.81 5.46
C GLU A 106 -62.73 -37.44 5.03
N VAL A 107 -61.72 -36.98 5.75
CA VAL A 107 -60.88 -35.85 5.37
C VAL A 107 -59.46 -36.31 5.32
N SER A 108 -58.62 -35.62 4.53
CA SER A 108 -57.20 -35.93 4.43
C SER A 108 -56.34 -34.69 4.71
N ALA A 109 -55.14 -34.93 5.23
CA ALA A 109 -54.11 -33.90 5.39
C ALA A 109 -52.76 -34.49 5.04
N LEU A 110 -52.03 -33.78 4.18
CA LEU A 110 -50.60 -34.03 3.93
C LEU A 110 -49.79 -33.43 5.10
N ILE A 111 -48.99 -34.27 5.75
CA ILE A 111 -48.06 -33.79 6.78
C ILE A 111 -46.88 -33.16 6.06
N ALA A 112 -46.74 -31.85 6.20
CA ALA A 112 -45.66 -31.12 5.54
C ALA A 112 -44.27 -31.62 5.98
N VAL A 113 -43.37 -31.84 5.03
CA VAL A 113 -41.96 -32.11 5.33
C VAL A 113 -41.35 -30.81 5.82
N LYS A 114 -40.77 -30.83 7.00
CA LYS A 114 -40.00 -29.72 7.51
C LYS A 114 -38.63 -29.70 6.83
N LEU A 115 -38.41 -28.73 5.97
CA LEU A 115 -37.11 -28.46 5.39
C LEU A 115 -36.15 -27.97 6.50
N THR A 116 -35.08 -28.72 6.73
CA THR A 116 -33.96 -28.25 7.58
C THR A 116 -33.03 -27.41 6.73
N ASN A 117 -32.79 -26.18 7.16
CA ASN A 117 -31.84 -25.28 6.49
C ASN A 117 -30.45 -25.92 6.40
N GLN A 118 -29.89 -25.95 5.20
CA GLN A 118 -28.52 -26.38 4.95
C GLN A 118 -27.58 -25.14 4.93
N PRO A 119 -26.33 -25.27 5.39
CA PRO A 119 -25.42 -24.14 5.36
C PRO A 119 -25.19 -23.64 3.93
N PRO A 120 -25.15 -22.33 3.70
CA PRO A 120 -24.78 -21.80 2.40
C PRO A 120 -23.34 -22.22 2.03
N THR A 121 -22.99 -22.16 0.75
CA THR A 121 -21.68 -22.57 0.28
C THR A 121 -20.86 -21.40 -0.24
N LEU A 122 -19.55 -21.53 -0.17
CA LEU A 122 -18.56 -20.65 -0.79
C LEU A 122 -17.28 -21.46 -1.02
N ASN A 123 -16.73 -21.42 -2.22
CA ASN A 123 -15.47 -22.08 -2.53
C ASN A 123 -14.32 -21.43 -1.72
N SER A 124 -13.23 -22.19 -1.58
CA SER A 124 -12.00 -21.69 -0.95
C SER A 124 -11.44 -20.48 -1.72
N LEU A 125 -10.86 -19.55 -0.98
CA LEU A 125 -10.23 -18.34 -1.52
C LEU A 125 -8.72 -18.49 -1.43
N ALA A 126 -8.02 -18.06 -2.49
CA ALA A 126 -6.55 -18.08 -2.52
C ALA A 126 -5.97 -16.83 -1.83
N ASN A 127 -4.85 -17.01 -1.13
CA ASN A 127 -4.08 -15.89 -0.60
C ASN A 127 -3.57 -15.00 -1.74
N LEU A 128 -3.41 -13.71 -1.46
CA LEU A 128 -2.96 -12.70 -2.40
C LEU A 128 -1.69 -12.02 -1.86
N THR A 129 -0.68 -11.89 -2.72
CA THR A 129 0.52 -11.11 -2.43
C THR A 129 0.61 -9.96 -3.42
N ILE A 130 0.76 -8.74 -2.93
CA ILE A 130 0.84 -7.50 -3.69
C ILE A 130 1.93 -6.62 -3.11
N ASN A 131 2.30 -5.56 -3.80
CA ASN A 131 3.20 -4.55 -3.29
C ASN A 131 2.42 -3.39 -2.65
N GLU A 132 3.05 -2.64 -1.77
CA GLU A 132 2.47 -1.41 -1.22
C GLU A 132 2.09 -0.44 -2.34
N SER A 133 1.12 0.40 -2.07
CA SER A 133 0.56 1.33 -3.06
C SER A 133 0.00 0.66 -4.32
N ALA A 134 -0.27 -0.66 -4.28
CA ALA A 134 -1.00 -1.33 -5.35
C ALA A 134 -2.38 -0.69 -5.50
N GLY A 135 -2.85 -0.58 -6.75
CA GLY A 135 -4.18 -0.09 -7.05
C GLY A 135 -5.29 -1.04 -6.58
N LEU A 136 -6.51 -0.82 -7.09
CA LEU A 136 -7.67 -1.64 -6.78
C LEU A 136 -7.41 -3.13 -7.06
N GLN A 137 -7.64 -3.96 -6.07
CA GLN A 137 -7.60 -5.42 -6.16
C GLN A 137 -9.02 -5.97 -6.18
N THR A 138 -9.23 -7.05 -6.94
CA THR A 138 -10.51 -7.74 -7.02
C THR A 138 -10.28 -9.24 -6.86
N VAL A 139 -11.00 -9.86 -5.91
CA VAL A 139 -11.01 -11.29 -5.66
C VAL A 139 -12.38 -11.83 -6.04
N ASN A 140 -12.42 -12.74 -7.00
CA ASN A 140 -13.66 -13.35 -7.46
C ASN A 140 -14.14 -14.40 -6.47
N LEU A 141 -15.42 -14.40 -6.19
CA LEU A 141 -16.13 -15.39 -5.38
C LEU A 141 -16.87 -16.35 -6.30
N SER A 142 -16.89 -17.63 -5.93
CA SER A 142 -17.60 -18.67 -6.69
C SER A 142 -18.16 -19.77 -5.76
N GLY A 143 -19.08 -20.57 -6.28
CA GLY A 143 -19.72 -21.61 -5.50
C GLY A 143 -20.66 -21.07 -4.42
N ILE A 144 -21.23 -19.91 -4.64
CA ILE A 144 -22.20 -19.28 -3.74
C ILE A 144 -23.56 -19.95 -3.99
N THR A 145 -24.08 -20.65 -2.97
CA THR A 145 -25.41 -21.26 -3.00
C THR A 145 -26.06 -21.17 -1.63
N SER A 146 -27.39 -21.38 -1.53
CA SER A 146 -28.14 -21.45 -0.27
C SER A 146 -27.89 -22.75 0.51
N GLY A 147 -27.19 -23.74 -0.08
CA GLY A 147 -26.87 -25.02 0.56
C GLY A 147 -27.50 -26.20 -0.15
N ALA A 148 -28.81 -26.22 -0.32
CA ALA A 148 -29.52 -27.28 -0.98
C ALA A 148 -30.37 -26.80 -2.17
N THR A 149 -30.62 -27.67 -3.14
CA THR A 149 -31.35 -27.32 -4.38
C THR A 149 -32.85 -27.03 -4.14
N ASN A 150 -33.38 -27.40 -3.00
CA ASN A 150 -34.75 -27.13 -2.58
C ASN A 150 -34.89 -25.88 -1.68
N GLU A 151 -33.79 -25.12 -1.55
CA GLU A 151 -33.73 -23.87 -0.82
C GLU A 151 -33.65 -22.68 -1.76
N SER A 152 -34.35 -21.61 -1.43
CA SER A 152 -34.44 -20.39 -2.28
C SER A 152 -34.30 -19.10 -1.46
N GLN A 153 -33.53 -19.17 -0.36
CA GLN A 153 -33.31 -18.01 0.49
C GLN A 153 -32.50 -16.93 -0.24
N THR A 154 -32.73 -15.69 0.13
CA THR A 154 -31.94 -14.55 -0.32
C THR A 154 -30.59 -14.55 0.43
N LEU A 155 -29.52 -14.67 -0.30
CA LEU A 155 -28.17 -14.70 0.25
C LEU A 155 -27.64 -13.29 0.45
N MET A 156 -27.03 -13.04 1.60
CA MET A 156 -26.28 -11.84 1.92
C MET A 156 -24.80 -12.18 2.02
N VAL A 157 -23.96 -11.45 1.28
CA VAL A 157 -22.50 -11.60 1.31
C VAL A 157 -21.89 -10.36 1.95
N THR A 158 -21.01 -10.58 2.93
CA THR A 158 -20.26 -9.51 3.61
C THR A 158 -18.77 -9.84 3.62
N ALA A 159 -17.92 -8.82 3.76
CA ALA A 159 -16.49 -8.99 3.90
C ALA A 159 -15.94 -8.07 5.00
N THR A 160 -14.97 -8.56 5.77
CA THR A 160 -14.29 -7.80 6.82
C THR A 160 -12.78 -7.97 6.69
N SER A 161 -12.03 -7.01 7.20
CA SER A 161 -10.57 -7.04 7.27
C SER A 161 -10.10 -7.06 8.72
N SER A 162 -9.11 -7.89 9.03
CA SER A 162 -8.48 -7.94 10.36
C SER A 162 -7.57 -6.74 10.64
N ASN A 163 -7.20 -5.98 9.59
CA ASN A 163 -6.33 -4.81 9.70
C ASN A 163 -6.80 -3.75 8.70
N THR A 164 -7.71 -2.90 9.12
CA THR A 164 -8.27 -1.82 8.28
C THR A 164 -7.29 -0.68 8.01
N GLY A 165 -6.21 -0.57 8.78
CA GLY A 165 -5.11 0.36 8.53
C GLY A 165 -4.21 -0.08 7.37
N LEU A 166 -4.27 -1.35 6.96
CA LEU A 166 -3.57 -1.90 5.81
C LEU A 166 -4.53 -2.13 4.64
N ILE A 167 -5.60 -2.87 4.88
CA ILE A 167 -6.67 -3.14 3.91
C ILE A 167 -7.97 -2.62 4.52
N PRO A 168 -8.52 -1.52 4.03
CA PRO A 168 -9.84 -1.02 4.45
C PRO A 168 -10.92 -2.07 4.27
N THR A 169 -12.06 -1.90 4.93
CA THR A 169 -13.20 -2.83 4.79
C THR A 169 -13.50 -3.06 3.31
N PRO A 170 -13.39 -4.32 2.82
CA PRO A 170 -13.57 -4.60 1.41
C PRO A 170 -15.00 -4.35 0.94
N ALA A 171 -15.15 -3.83 -0.25
CA ALA A 171 -16.44 -3.68 -0.90
C ALA A 171 -16.87 -5.01 -1.53
N VAL A 172 -18.13 -5.41 -1.33
CA VAL A 172 -18.72 -6.61 -1.91
C VAL A 172 -19.61 -6.24 -3.09
N ASN A 173 -19.40 -6.94 -4.21
CA ASN A 173 -20.30 -6.88 -5.37
C ASN A 173 -20.93 -8.26 -5.56
N TYR A 174 -22.16 -8.40 -5.06
CA TYR A 174 -22.95 -9.61 -5.12
C TYR A 174 -24.45 -9.31 -5.19
N ALA A 175 -25.17 -10.07 -5.98
CA ALA A 175 -26.63 -10.03 -6.05
C ALA A 175 -27.18 -11.46 -6.00
N SER A 176 -28.00 -11.77 -4.99
CA SER A 176 -28.69 -13.05 -4.88
C SER A 176 -29.70 -13.23 -6.03
N PRO A 177 -29.81 -14.43 -6.62
CA PRO A 177 -29.23 -15.73 -6.27
C PRO A 177 -27.97 -16.11 -7.09
N ASN A 178 -27.16 -15.17 -7.51
CA ASN A 178 -25.98 -15.48 -8.33
C ASN A 178 -25.04 -16.46 -7.62
N THR A 179 -24.41 -17.36 -8.39
CA THR A 179 -23.40 -18.30 -7.87
C THR A 179 -22.00 -17.71 -7.82
N THR A 180 -21.85 -16.46 -8.28
CA THR A 180 -20.57 -15.73 -8.34
C THR A 180 -20.77 -14.31 -7.84
N GLY A 181 -19.67 -13.72 -7.39
CA GLY A 181 -19.57 -12.32 -6.97
C GLY A 181 -18.12 -11.88 -6.91
N SER A 182 -17.84 -10.76 -6.27
CA SER A 182 -16.46 -10.31 -6.04
C SER A 182 -16.35 -9.48 -4.76
N VAL A 183 -15.12 -9.47 -4.24
CA VAL A 183 -14.69 -8.59 -3.15
C VAL A 183 -13.58 -7.72 -3.70
N SER A 184 -13.65 -6.41 -3.49
CA SER A 184 -12.65 -5.45 -3.95
C SER A 184 -12.17 -4.54 -2.84
N PHE A 185 -10.88 -4.16 -2.90
CA PHE A 185 -10.23 -3.28 -1.94
C PHE A 185 -9.02 -2.61 -2.56
N THR A 186 -8.63 -1.45 -2.02
CA THR A 186 -7.37 -0.78 -2.33
C THR A 186 -6.56 -0.70 -1.04
N PRO A 187 -5.31 -1.21 -1.01
CA PRO A 187 -4.45 -1.08 0.17
C PRO A 187 -4.22 0.39 0.52
N VAL A 188 -4.03 0.66 1.79
CA VAL A 188 -3.62 2.00 2.26
C VAL A 188 -2.23 2.31 1.69
N ALA A 189 -2.06 3.51 1.14
CA ALA A 189 -0.81 3.94 0.55
C ALA A 189 0.34 3.85 1.56
N LEU A 190 1.50 3.35 1.12
CA LEU A 190 2.71 3.15 1.93
C LEU A 190 2.53 2.21 3.14
N ALA A 191 1.41 1.54 3.28
CA ALA A 191 1.23 0.52 4.31
C ALA A 191 1.66 -0.85 3.79
N PHE A 192 2.37 -1.61 4.60
CA PHE A 192 2.82 -2.97 4.30
C PHE A 192 2.60 -3.91 5.49
N GLY A 193 2.63 -5.21 5.24
CA GLY A 193 2.35 -6.23 6.24
C GLY A 193 1.31 -7.23 5.77
N SER A 194 0.46 -7.74 6.67
CA SER A 194 -0.57 -8.71 6.32
C SER A 194 -1.92 -8.38 6.95
N ALA A 195 -2.99 -8.74 6.25
CA ALA A 195 -4.35 -8.68 6.73
C ALA A 195 -5.10 -9.95 6.31
N THR A 196 -5.94 -10.49 7.19
CA THR A 196 -6.86 -11.58 6.87
C THR A 196 -8.21 -10.98 6.48
N ILE A 197 -8.67 -11.32 5.30
CA ILE A 197 -10.02 -10.96 4.83
C ILE A 197 -10.94 -12.15 5.10
N THR A 198 -12.06 -11.89 5.78
CA THR A 198 -13.11 -12.87 6.04
C THR A 198 -14.32 -12.53 5.19
N VAL A 199 -14.71 -13.45 4.31
CA VAL A 199 -15.93 -13.36 3.50
C VAL A 199 -16.97 -14.26 4.14
N THR A 200 -18.15 -13.71 4.44
CA THR A 200 -19.24 -14.41 5.11
C THR A 200 -20.50 -14.37 4.25
N ILE A 201 -21.11 -15.53 4.06
CA ILE A 201 -22.41 -15.68 3.40
C ILE A 201 -23.43 -16.08 4.46
N ASN A 202 -24.57 -15.41 4.44
CA ASN A 202 -25.72 -15.70 5.30
C ASN A 202 -26.99 -15.87 4.42
N ASP A 203 -27.69 -16.98 4.58
CA ASP A 203 -28.93 -17.28 3.86
C ASP A 203 -30.20 -16.84 4.63
N GLY A 204 -30.02 -16.25 5.83
CA GLY A 204 -31.16 -15.77 6.65
C GLY A 204 -31.92 -16.84 7.39
N GLY A 205 -31.53 -18.12 7.34
CA GLY A 205 -32.16 -19.21 8.10
C GLY A 205 -31.94 -19.06 9.60
N THR A 206 -32.68 -19.84 10.39
CA THR A 206 -32.63 -19.81 11.87
C THR A 206 -31.47 -20.64 12.44
N SER A 207 -30.92 -21.55 11.67
CA SER A 207 -29.79 -22.42 12.03
C SER A 207 -29.02 -22.79 10.76
N ASN A 208 -27.73 -23.14 10.87
CA ASN A 208 -26.85 -23.46 9.74
C ASN A 208 -26.84 -22.40 8.64
N ASN A 209 -27.04 -21.15 9.02
CA ASN A 209 -27.30 -20.05 8.10
C ASN A 209 -26.06 -19.28 7.66
N ILE A 210 -24.86 -19.68 8.10
CA ILE A 210 -23.63 -18.94 7.86
C ILE A 210 -22.51 -19.87 7.40
N VAL A 211 -21.79 -19.45 6.35
CA VAL A 211 -20.48 -19.97 5.98
C VAL A 211 -19.50 -18.81 5.88
N SER A 212 -18.28 -19.01 6.37
CA SER A 212 -17.19 -18.04 6.21
C SER A 212 -15.97 -18.69 5.58
N ARG A 213 -15.28 -17.93 4.74
CA ARG A 213 -13.97 -18.27 4.17
C ARG A 213 -13.03 -17.12 4.37
N THR A 214 -11.77 -17.43 4.61
CA THR A 214 -10.72 -16.44 4.81
C THR A 214 -9.64 -16.58 3.76
N PHE A 215 -8.99 -15.47 3.44
CA PHE A 215 -7.73 -15.45 2.71
C PHE A 215 -6.84 -14.36 3.28
N THR A 216 -5.53 -14.55 3.16
CA THR A 216 -4.54 -13.57 3.62
C THR A 216 -4.12 -12.69 2.44
N VAL A 217 -4.14 -11.37 2.65
CA VAL A 217 -3.49 -10.39 1.78
C VAL A 217 -2.16 -10.03 2.42
N THR A 218 -1.06 -10.30 1.72
CA THR A 218 0.28 -9.85 2.09
C THR A 218 0.67 -8.68 1.20
N VAL A 219 1.00 -7.55 1.81
CA VAL A 219 1.47 -6.35 1.13
C VAL A 219 2.97 -6.19 1.41
N ASN A 220 3.78 -6.32 0.38
CA ASN A 220 5.23 -6.19 0.48
C ASN A 220 5.64 -4.71 0.46
N PRO A 221 6.63 -4.30 1.25
CA PRO A 221 7.22 -2.97 1.14
C PRO A 221 7.96 -2.82 -0.20
N VAL A 222 7.99 -1.62 -0.75
CA VAL A 222 8.72 -1.25 -1.97
C VAL A 222 9.63 -0.08 -1.66
N ASN A 223 10.94 -0.25 -1.84
CA ASN A 223 11.90 0.83 -1.62
C ASN A 223 11.63 2.01 -2.56
N GLN A 224 11.47 3.19 -2.01
CA GLN A 224 11.36 4.46 -2.73
C GLN A 224 12.74 5.09 -2.85
N ALA A 225 13.00 5.81 -3.97
CA ALA A 225 14.30 6.44 -4.15
C ALA A 225 14.56 7.53 -3.10
N PRO A 226 15.77 7.59 -2.53
CA PRO A 226 16.14 8.65 -1.61
C PRO A 226 16.05 10.01 -2.31
N THR A 227 15.97 11.09 -1.55
CA THR A 227 15.89 12.44 -2.10
C THR A 227 17.13 13.26 -1.78
N LEU A 228 17.41 14.24 -2.63
CA LEU A 228 18.41 15.28 -2.45
C LEU A 228 17.96 16.48 -3.29
N ASN A 229 17.91 17.67 -2.71
CA ASN A 229 17.57 18.88 -3.44
C ASN A 229 18.64 19.21 -4.51
N ALA A 230 18.23 19.97 -5.52
CA ALA A 230 19.14 20.46 -6.54
C ALA A 230 20.27 21.32 -5.91
N LEU A 231 21.46 21.23 -6.48
CA LEU A 231 22.63 21.99 -6.08
C LEU A 231 22.89 23.09 -7.13
N ALA A 232 23.29 24.26 -6.66
CA ALA A 232 23.61 25.38 -7.55
C ALA A 232 25.08 25.34 -7.98
N ASP A 233 25.36 25.75 -9.21
CA ASP A 233 26.71 25.94 -9.71
C ASP A 233 27.45 26.99 -8.87
N LEU A 234 28.77 26.84 -8.75
CA LEU A 234 29.64 27.70 -7.96
C LEU A 234 30.74 28.27 -8.85
N THR A 235 30.92 29.59 -8.80
CA THR A 235 32.05 30.26 -9.45
C THR A 235 32.96 30.88 -8.38
N ILE A 236 34.22 30.58 -8.44
CA ILE A 236 35.28 31.06 -7.52
C ILE A 236 36.51 31.45 -8.30
N ASN A 237 37.48 32.08 -7.66
CA ASN A 237 38.75 32.38 -8.24
C ASN A 237 39.82 31.34 -7.84
N GLU A 238 40.86 31.19 -8.61
CA GLU A 238 42.01 30.39 -8.21
C GLU A 238 42.61 30.93 -6.90
N GLY A 239 43.20 30.02 -6.13
CA GLY A 239 43.69 30.37 -4.80
C GLY A 239 42.58 30.59 -3.77
N ALA A 240 41.31 30.39 -4.13
CA ALA A 240 40.22 30.43 -3.16
C ALA A 240 40.42 29.36 -2.05
N GLY A 241 40.18 29.76 -0.81
CA GLY A 241 40.25 28.84 0.33
C GLY A 241 39.15 27.75 0.28
N GLN A 242 39.02 27.07 1.40
CA GLN A 242 38.01 25.97 1.52
C GLN A 242 36.59 26.49 1.25
N GLN A 243 35.91 25.80 0.35
CA GLN A 243 34.51 26.01 0.01
C GLN A 243 33.65 25.03 0.77
N THR A 244 32.41 25.43 1.11
CA THR A 244 31.40 24.57 1.73
C THR A 244 30.10 24.69 0.94
N VAL A 245 29.59 23.56 0.47
CA VAL A 245 28.27 23.47 -0.18
C VAL A 245 27.32 22.72 0.76
N ASN A 246 26.24 23.37 1.14
CA ASN A 246 25.22 22.77 2.02
C ASN A 246 24.31 21.85 1.21
N LEU A 247 24.01 20.71 1.77
CA LEU A 247 23.07 19.72 1.25
C LEU A 247 21.78 19.81 2.02
N SER A 248 20.64 19.63 1.35
CA SER A 248 19.32 19.67 1.98
C SER A 248 18.33 18.74 1.26
N GLY A 249 17.20 18.47 1.91
CA GLY A 249 16.18 17.58 1.35
C GLY A 249 16.65 16.12 1.26
N ILE A 250 17.55 15.70 2.16
CA ILE A 250 18.02 14.32 2.22
C ILE A 250 17.00 13.51 2.99
N THR A 251 16.36 12.55 2.32
CA THR A 251 15.41 11.59 2.94
C THR A 251 15.60 10.20 2.34
N SER A 252 15.06 9.17 2.99
CA SER A 252 15.02 7.79 2.46
C SER A 252 14.04 7.60 1.30
N GLY A 253 13.19 8.59 0.99
CA GLY A 253 12.23 8.53 -0.12
C GLY A 253 10.79 8.62 0.39
N ALA A 254 10.35 7.73 1.26
CA ALA A 254 9.01 7.70 1.80
C ALA A 254 8.99 7.74 3.34
N THR A 255 7.85 8.15 3.90
CA THR A 255 7.70 8.32 5.36
C THR A 255 7.63 6.99 6.13
N ASN A 256 7.37 5.90 5.44
CA ASN A 256 7.35 4.54 6.00
C ASN A 256 8.73 3.84 5.94
N GLU A 257 9.75 4.53 5.44
CA GLU A 257 11.11 4.03 5.31
C GLU A 257 12.03 4.63 6.37
N SER A 258 12.95 3.82 6.88
CA SER A 258 13.88 4.19 7.96
C SER A 258 15.31 3.70 7.70
N GLN A 259 15.68 3.55 6.42
CA GLN A 259 17.02 3.09 6.05
C GLN A 259 18.10 4.09 6.50
N THR A 260 19.29 3.54 6.75
CA THR A 260 20.47 4.35 7.01
C THR A 260 21.00 4.90 5.69
N LEU A 261 21.04 6.21 5.56
CA LEU A 261 21.49 6.88 4.34
C LEU A 261 23.01 7.04 4.34
N ALA A 262 23.64 6.77 3.20
CA ALA A 262 25.03 7.08 2.91
C ALA A 262 25.09 8.21 1.88
N VAL A 263 25.92 9.23 2.15
CA VAL A 263 26.17 10.35 1.22
C VAL A 263 27.62 10.33 0.78
N THR A 264 27.84 10.37 -0.53
CA THR A 264 29.18 10.42 -1.13
C THR A 264 29.29 11.58 -2.12
N ALA A 265 30.50 12.00 -2.41
CA ALA A 265 30.77 13.03 -3.41
C ALA A 265 31.97 12.63 -4.26
N SER A 266 31.93 13.01 -5.54
CA SER A 266 33.04 12.81 -6.50
C SER A 266 33.25 14.06 -7.33
N SER A 267 34.46 14.21 -7.86
CA SER A 267 34.84 15.27 -8.78
C SER A 267 35.23 14.68 -10.13
N SER A 268 34.79 15.28 -11.22
CA SER A 268 35.19 14.92 -12.59
C SER A 268 36.62 15.34 -12.93
N ASN A 269 37.20 16.26 -12.15
CA ASN A 269 38.57 16.76 -12.33
C ASN A 269 39.22 16.95 -10.96
N THR A 270 39.80 15.89 -10.43
CA THR A 270 40.49 15.90 -9.12
C THR A 270 41.77 16.71 -9.09
N GLY A 271 42.38 17.05 -10.26
CA GLY A 271 43.51 17.97 -10.36
C GLY A 271 43.12 19.43 -10.15
N LEU A 272 41.85 19.78 -10.39
CA LEU A 272 41.31 21.12 -10.14
C LEU A 272 40.59 21.17 -8.78
N ILE A 273 39.61 20.28 -8.58
CA ILE A 273 38.88 20.13 -7.35
C ILE A 273 39.12 18.72 -6.82
N PRO A 274 39.94 18.53 -5.79
CA PRO A 274 40.09 17.24 -5.12
C PRO A 274 38.74 16.66 -4.66
N THR A 275 38.66 15.33 -4.51
CA THR A 275 37.43 14.66 -4.05
C THR A 275 36.88 15.35 -2.80
N PRO A 276 35.64 15.89 -2.85
CA PRO A 276 35.09 16.62 -1.72
C PRO A 276 34.91 15.73 -0.49
N THR A 277 35.18 16.30 0.68
CA THR A 277 34.88 15.65 1.97
C THR A 277 33.43 15.85 2.32
N VAL A 278 32.72 14.76 2.62
CA VAL A 278 31.32 14.78 3.02
C VAL A 278 31.20 14.84 4.55
N THR A 279 30.33 15.71 5.06
CA THR A 279 29.89 15.74 6.45
C THR A 279 28.39 15.48 6.49
N TYR A 280 28.01 14.25 6.85
CA TYR A 280 26.62 13.81 6.93
C TYR A 280 26.48 12.73 7.99
N THR A 281 25.34 12.73 8.71
CA THR A 281 24.97 11.69 9.67
C THR A 281 23.49 11.37 9.47
N SER A 282 23.18 10.12 9.09
CA SER A 282 21.81 9.64 8.95
C SER A 282 21.09 9.63 10.32
N PRO A 283 19.81 10.01 10.39
CA PRO A 283 18.87 10.35 9.32
C PRO A 283 18.71 11.87 9.06
N SER A 284 19.76 12.67 9.23
CA SER A 284 19.65 14.13 9.03
C SER A 284 19.11 14.48 7.64
N ALA A 285 18.20 15.44 7.56
CA ALA A 285 17.75 16.00 6.28
C ALA A 285 18.75 16.97 5.64
N THR A 286 19.88 17.25 6.33
CA THR A 286 20.91 18.20 5.90
C THR A 286 22.30 17.63 6.10
N GLY A 287 23.25 18.11 5.29
CA GLY A 287 24.67 17.78 5.35
C GLY A 287 25.49 18.86 4.68
N SER A 288 26.76 18.59 4.43
CA SER A 288 27.63 19.46 3.64
C SER A 288 28.72 18.68 2.96
N ILE A 289 29.24 19.24 1.87
CA ILE A 289 30.50 18.83 1.26
C ILE A 289 31.50 19.99 1.34
N ARG A 290 32.76 19.67 1.47
CA ARG A 290 33.87 20.64 1.54
C ARG A 290 34.97 20.26 0.59
N PHE A 291 35.55 21.25 -0.05
CA PHE A 291 36.71 21.08 -0.91
C PHE A 291 37.55 22.38 -0.96
N THR A 292 38.81 22.25 -1.29
CA THR A 292 39.69 23.38 -1.57
C THR A 292 40.22 23.18 -2.99
N PRO A 293 40.07 24.16 -3.91
CA PRO A 293 40.64 24.08 -5.23
C PRO A 293 42.16 23.89 -5.17
N ALA A 294 42.71 23.18 -6.13
CA ALA A 294 44.18 23.06 -6.25
C ALA A 294 44.80 24.43 -6.51
N ALA A 295 45.95 24.67 -5.90
CA ALA A 295 46.67 25.95 -6.06
C ALA A 295 46.99 26.17 -7.52
N LEU A 296 46.84 27.43 -7.99
CA LEU A 296 47.14 27.86 -9.36
C LEU A 296 46.42 27.07 -10.45
N ALA A 297 45.35 26.34 -10.10
CA ALA A 297 44.55 25.61 -11.08
C ALA A 297 43.26 26.39 -11.37
N PHE A 298 42.92 26.47 -12.64
CA PHE A 298 41.67 27.10 -13.13
C PHE A 298 40.99 26.22 -14.17
N GLY A 299 39.71 26.52 -14.46
CA GLY A 299 38.89 25.73 -15.36
C GLY A 299 37.55 25.30 -14.70
N SER A 300 37.02 24.14 -15.07
CA SER A 300 35.77 23.64 -14.52
C SER A 300 35.86 22.18 -14.10
N ALA A 301 35.08 21.83 -13.07
CA ALA A 301 34.88 20.46 -12.61
C ALA A 301 33.38 20.25 -12.25
N ALA A 302 32.81 19.12 -12.67
CA ALA A 302 31.51 18.70 -12.23
C ALA A 302 31.64 17.90 -10.91
N ILE A 303 30.91 18.33 -9.89
CA ILE A 303 30.85 17.65 -8.61
C ILE A 303 29.52 16.89 -8.54
N THR A 304 29.59 15.57 -8.36
CA THR A 304 28.41 14.72 -8.22
C THR A 304 28.28 14.29 -6.77
N VAL A 305 27.14 14.60 -6.16
CA VAL A 305 26.75 14.15 -4.82
C VAL A 305 25.72 13.05 -4.98
N THR A 306 25.94 11.93 -4.30
CA THR A 306 25.10 10.73 -4.37
C THR A 306 24.62 10.37 -2.98
N VAL A 307 23.29 10.16 -2.84
CA VAL A 307 22.66 9.60 -1.65
C VAL A 307 22.21 8.18 -1.96
N ASN A 308 22.52 7.24 -1.08
CA ASN A 308 22.16 5.83 -1.18
C ASN A 308 21.50 5.41 0.13
N ASP A 309 20.30 4.79 0.06
CA ASP A 309 19.54 4.27 1.20
C ASP A 309 19.84 2.79 1.51
N GLY A 310 20.66 2.12 0.70
CA GLY A 310 21.03 0.70 0.89
C GLY A 310 19.97 -0.30 0.44
N GLY A 311 18.86 0.13 -0.16
CA GLY A 311 17.84 -0.76 -0.73
C GLY A 311 18.37 -1.56 -1.93
N THR A 312 17.60 -2.57 -2.35
CA THR A 312 17.99 -3.43 -3.50
C THR A 312 17.59 -2.85 -4.86
N SER A 313 16.66 -1.89 -4.88
CA SER A 313 16.19 -1.19 -6.08
C SER A 313 15.79 0.24 -5.71
N ASN A 314 15.81 1.16 -6.65
CA ASN A 314 15.51 2.59 -6.42
C ASN A 314 16.33 3.20 -5.26
N ASN A 315 17.52 2.70 -5.03
CA ASN A 315 18.29 2.98 -3.82
C ASN A 315 19.24 4.18 -3.93
N VAL A 316 19.29 4.88 -5.07
CA VAL A 316 20.26 5.95 -5.33
C VAL A 316 19.60 7.16 -5.98
N VAL A 317 19.96 8.35 -5.49
CA VAL A 317 19.76 9.62 -6.17
C VAL A 317 21.07 10.35 -6.28
N SER A 318 21.34 11.00 -7.42
CA SER A 318 22.54 11.83 -7.63
C SER A 318 22.14 13.22 -8.10
N ARG A 319 22.90 14.22 -7.64
CA ARG A 319 22.81 15.61 -8.12
C ARG A 319 24.22 16.08 -8.49
N THR A 320 24.32 16.76 -9.62
CA THR A 320 25.59 17.29 -10.13
C THR A 320 25.46 18.81 -10.23
N PHE A 321 26.53 19.50 -9.87
CA PHE A 321 26.74 20.95 -10.08
C PHE A 321 28.13 21.21 -10.59
N THR A 322 28.29 22.33 -11.25
CA THR A 322 29.59 22.75 -11.82
C THR A 322 30.28 23.72 -10.87
N VAL A 323 31.57 23.46 -10.61
CA VAL A 323 32.47 24.42 -9.98
C VAL A 323 33.35 25.01 -11.09
N THR A 324 33.28 26.33 -11.31
CA THR A 324 34.13 27.07 -12.22
C THR A 324 35.13 27.85 -11.39
N VAL A 325 36.41 27.64 -11.65
CA VAL A 325 37.53 28.37 -11.04
C VAL A 325 38.10 29.30 -12.09
N ASN A 326 37.97 30.61 -11.87
CA ASN A 326 38.50 31.63 -12.76
C ASN A 326 40.00 31.84 -12.50
N PRO A 327 40.82 32.06 -13.54
CA PRO A 327 42.20 32.46 -13.35
C PRO A 327 42.29 33.86 -12.71
N VAL A 328 43.33 34.10 -11.94
CA VAL A 328 43.64 35.41 -11.35
C VAL A 328 45.07 35.78 -11.76
N ASN A 329 45.22 36.90 -12.48
CA ASN A 329 46.51 37.39 -12.90
C ASN A 329 47.37 37.75 -11.67
N GLN A 330 48.58 37.23 -11.63
CA GLN A 330 49.60 37.53 -10.61
C GLN A 330 50.53 38.61 -11.09
N ALA A 331 51.09 39.40 -10.16
CA ALA A 331 52.04 40.46 -10.52
C ALA A 331 53.34 39.85 -11.04
N PRO A 332 53.88 40.35 -12.15
CA PRO A 332 55.21 39.90 -12.64
C PRO A 332 56.31 40.16 -11.61
N THR A 333 57.34 39.36 -11.67
CA THR A 333 58.50 39.48 -10.76
C THR A 333 59.71 39.94 -11.45
N LEU A 334 60.59 40.60 -10.72
CA LEU A 334 61.92 40.98 -11.09
C LEU A 334 62.76 41.01 -9.80
N ASN A 335 63.97 40.38 -9.82
CA ASN A 335 64.83 40.42 -8.65
C ASN A 335 65.38 41.84 -8.44
N THR A 336 65.64 42.14 -7.19
CA THR A 336 66.29 43.42 -6.82
C THR A 336 67.64 43.60 -7.54
N LEU A 337 67.87 44.81 -8.04
CA LEU A 337 69.11 45.18 -8.72
C LEU A 337 70.06 45.85 -7.75
N ALA A 338 71.34 45.52 -7.90
CA ALA A 338 72.38 46.15 -7.10
C ALA A 338 72.82 47.52 -7.69
N ASN A 339 73.12 48.45 -6.80
CA ASN A 339 73.70 49.73 -7.22
C ASN A 339 75.03 49.52 -7.94
N VAL A 340 75.26 50.33 -8.97
CA VAL A 340 76.50 50.32 -9.76
C VAL A 340 77.24 51.61 -9.51
N THR A 341 78.55 51.51 -9.18
CA THR A 341 79.42 52.65 -9.04
C THR A 341 80.52 52.55 -10.16
N ILE A 342 80.63 53.61 -10.93
CA ILE A 342 81.53 53.67 -12.08
C ILE A 342 82.29 55.03 -12.10
N ASN A 343 83.39 55.13 -12.79
CA ASN A 343 84.07 56.35 -12.97
C ASN A 343 83.51 57.15 -14.15
N GLU A 344 83.73 58.45 -14.18
CA GLU A 344 83.44 59.24 -15.39
C GLU A 344 84.22 58.70 -16.61
N GLY A 345 83.59 58.76 -17.79
CA GLY A 345 84.15 58.24 -19.00
C GLY A 345 84.20 56.72 -19.12
N ALA A 346 83.55 56.03 -18.20
CA ALA A 346 83.39 54.58 -18.31
C ALA A 346 82.64 54.24 -19.61
N GLY A 347 83.07 53.16 -20.26
CA GLY A 347 82.41 52.62 -21.45
C GLY A 347 81.05 51.98 -21.16
N LEU A 348 80.56 51.20 -22.07
CA LEU A 348 79.24 50.48 -21.94
C LEU A 348 79.22 49.68 -20.68
N GLN A 349 78.18 49.91 -19.90
CA GLN A 349 77.86 49.17 -18.68
C GLN A 349 76.73 48.18 -19.00
N THR A 350 76.75 47.02 -18.31
CA THR A 350 75.71 46.00 -18.42
C THR A 350 75.27 45.61 -17.02
N VAL A 351 73.95 45.72 -16.76
CA VAL A 351 73.28 45.23 -15.54
C VAL A 351 72.46 44.03 -15.94
N ASN A 352 72.78 42.89 -15.39
CA ASN A 352 71.96 41.68 -15.63
C ASN A 352 70.65 41.68 -14.82
N LEU A 353 69.62 41.35 -15.50
CA LEU A 353 68.31 41.15 -14.94
C LEU A 353 68.06 39.66 -14.69
N SER A 354 67.38 39.30 -13.59
CA SER A 354 67.06 37.94 -13.27
C SER A 354 65.77 37.86 -12.50
N GLY A 355 65.12 36.67 -12.39
CA GLY A 355 63.90 36.49 -11.74
C GLY A 355 62.71 37.15 -12.45
N ILE A 356 62.82 37.32 -13.77
CA ILE A 356 61.72 37.82 -14.61
C ILE A 356 60.74 36.68 -14.82
N THR A 357 59.53 36.78 -14.24
CA THR A 357 58.45 35.81 -14.43
C THR A 357 57.11 36.54 -14.54
N SER A 358 56.09 35.89 -15.08
CA SER A 358 54.69 36.41 -15.12
C SER A 358 54.04 36.47 -13.76
N GLY A 359 54.67 35.94 -12.68
CA GLY A 359 54.14 35.91 -11.32
C GLY A 359 53.82 34.51 -10.86
N ALA A 360 53.11 33.73 -11.67
CA ALA A 360 52.76 32.34 -11.37
C ALA A 360 53.13 31.38 -12.51
N THR A 361 53.34 30.11 -12.19
CA THR A 361 53.75 29.08 -13.17
C THR A 361 52.64 28.68 -14.15
N ASN A 362 51.43 29.05 -13.88
CA ASN A 362 50.22 28.78 -14.72
C ASN A 362 49.91 29.95 -15.67
N GLU A 363 50.67 31.06 -15.60
CA GLU A 363 50.52 32.22 -16.47
C GLU A 363 51.51 32.16 -17.63
N LEU A 364 51.04 32.49 -18.82
CA LEU A 364 51.83 32.48 -20.06
C LEU A 364 51.85 33.87 -20.72
N ASP A 365 51.79 34.93 -19.91
CA ASP A 365 51.75 36.28 -20.39
C ASP A 365 53.07 36.69 -21.08
N THR A 366 52.90 37.46 -22.14
CA THR A 366 54.08 38.06 -22.79
C THR A 366 54.55 39.26 -21.98
N LEU A 367 55.74 39.15 -21.40
CA LEU A 367 56.28 40.17 -20.56
C LEU A 367 57.06 41.23 -21.40
N GLY A 368 56.90 42.47 -21.01
CA GLY A 368 57.71 43.58 -21.51
C GLY A 368 58.59 44.19 -20.39
N VAL A 369 59.82 44.36 -20.66
CA VAL A 369 60.76 45.05 -19.73
C VAL A 369 61.13 46.41 -20.32
N THR A 370 61.02 47.46 -19.52
CA THR A 370 61.40 48.82 -19.87
C THR A 370 62.35 49.37 -18.82
N ALA A 371 63.23 50.30 -19.24
CA ALA A 371 64.10 51.02 -18.32
C ALA A 371 64.10 52.52 -18.65
N THR A 372 64.09 53.29 -17.62
CA THR A 372 64.18 54.79 -17.70
C THR A 372 65.29 55.30 -16.80
N SER A 373 65.81 56.46 -17.09
CA SER A 373 66.80 57.13 -16.25
C SER A 373 66.21 58.40 -15.67
N SER A 374 66.45 58.63 -14.38
CA SER A 374 66.04 59.89 -13.69
C SER A 374 66.88 61.07 -14.05
N ASN A 375 68.09 60.82 -14.71
CA ASN A 375 69.02 61.88 -15.14
C ASN A 375 69.61 61.51 -16.52
N PRO A 376 68.89 61.76 -17.63
CA PRO A 376 69.35 61.43 -18.98
C PRO A 376 70.62 62.21 -19.40
N GLY A 377 70.93 63.34 -18.70
CA GLY A 377 72.21 64.12 -18.93
C GLY A 377 73.43 63.42 -18.35
N LEU A 378 73.27 62.44 -17.43
CA LEU A 378 74.37 61.60 -16.93
C LEU A 378 74.30 60.21 -17.50
N VAL A 379 73.12 59.60 -17.49
CA VAL A 379 72.83 58.25 -18.08
C VAL A 379 71.69 58.42 -19.07
N PRO A 380 71.93 58.42 -20.38
CA PRO A 380 70.89 58.42 -21.41
C PRO A 380 69.94 57.23 -21.22
N THR A 381 68.75 57.26 -21.86
CA THR A 381 67.78 56.20 -21.79
C THR A 381 68.45 54.83 -21.99
N PRO A 382 68.43 53.97 -20.97
CA PRO A 382 69.06 52.65 -21.05
C PRO A 382 68.40 51.78 -22.11
N ALA A 383 69.23 50.98 -22.79
CA ALA A 383 68.67 49.95 -23.70
C ALA A 383 68.47 48.66 -22.97
N VAL A 384 67.25 48.09 -23.19
CA VAL A 384 66.86 46.81 -22.63
C VAL A 384 67.05 45.69 -23.65
N ASN A 385 67.69 44.62 -23.25
CA ASN A 385 67.79 43.37 -24.00
C ASN A 385 67.08 42.27 -23.25
N TYR A 386 65.77 42.06 -23.63
CA TYR A 386 64.89 41.07 -23.03
C TYR A 386 63.95 40.51 -24.11
N THR A 387 63.70 39.23 -24.08
CA THR A 387 62.73 38.55 -24.92
C THR A 387 61.93 37.60 -24.05
N SER A 388 60.59 37.83 -23.96
CA SER A 388 59.66 36.91 -23.27
C SER A 388 59.68 35.54 -23.95
N PRO A 389 59.58 34.42 -23.18
CA PRO A 389 59.42 34.29 -21.76
C PRO A 389 60.72 34.06 -20.95
N ASN A 390 61.85 34.60 -21.37
CA ASN A 390 63.12 34.40 -20.66
C ASN A 390 63.04 34.90 -19.22
N THR A 391 63.64 34.17 -18.28
CA THR A 391 63.74 34.58 -16.87
C THR A 391 64.91 35.55 -16.59
N THR A 392 65.71 35.87 -17.62
CA THR A 392 66.84 36.75 -17.56
C THR A 392 66.90 37.75 -18.74
N GLY A 393 67.54 38.83 -18.54
CA GLY A 393 67.74 39.86 -19.52
C GLY A 393 68.91 40.77 -19.12
N SER A 394 69.05 41.91 -19.75
CA SER A 394 70.04 42.94 -19.36
C SER A 394 69.53 44.33 -19.68
N VAL A 395 70.06 45.28 -18.94
CA VAL A 395 69.96 46.72 -19.21
C VAL A 395 71.37 47.22 -19.48
N THR A 396 71.55 47.93 -20.58
CA THR A 396 72.82 48.48 -20.96
C THR A 396 72.75 50.02 -21.09
N PHE A 397 73.79 50.69 -20.67
CA PHE A 397 73.88 52.14 -20.79
C PHE A 397 75.36 52.57 -20.89
N THR A 398 75.59 53.70 -21.49
CA THR A 398 76.95 54.36 -21.54
C THR A 398 76.77 55.73 -20.89
N PRO A 399 77.48 56.04 -19.78
CA PRO A 399 77.42 57.38 -19.19
C PRO A 399 77.94 58.48 -20.17
N VAL A 400 77.31 59.66 -20.01
CA VAL A 400 77.81 60.82 -20.80
C VAL A 400 79.21 61.16 -20.37
N ALA A 401 80.11 61.40 -21.36
CA ALA A 401 81.52 61.72 -21.14
C ALA A 401 81.66 62.99 -20.27
N LEU A 402 82.56 62.91 -19.28
CA LEU A 402 82.85 64.00 -18.32
C LEU A 402 81.66 64.41 -17.44
N ALA A 403 80.60 63.63 -17.39
CA ALA A 403 79.48 63.86 -16.49
C ALA A 403 79.67 63.03 -15.22
N PHE A 404 79.34 63.61 -14.08
CA PHE A 404 79.42 62.98 -12.76
C PHE A 404 78.17 63.27 -11.95
N GLY A 405 77.86 62.42 -10.98
CA GLY A 405 76.67 62.50 -10.18
C GLY A 405 75.97 61.16 -9.96
N SER A 406 74.67 61.14 -9.78
CA SER A 406 73.84 59.91 -9.62
C SER A 406 72.64 59.95 -10.52
N ALA A 407 72.22 58.76 -10.97
CA ALA A 407 70.95 58.54 -11.67
C ALA A 407 70.40 57.27 -11.15
N THR A 408 69.03 57.22 -11.00
CA THR A 408 68.29 56.01 -10.75
C THR A 408 67.80 55.45 -12.08
N ILE A 409 68.08 54.22 -12.30
CA ILE A 409 67.56 53.49 -13.45
C ILE A 409 66.37 52.71 -12.99
#